data_1f33c18993e896e7e50cb9a52f6812e8
#
_entry.id   1f33c18993e896e7e50cb9a52f6812e8
#
_cell.length_a   1.000
_cell.length_b   1.000
_cell.length_c   1.000
_cell.angle_alpha   90.00
_cell.angle_beta   90.00
_cell.angle_gamma   90.00
#
_symmetry.space_group_name_H-M   'P 1'
#
loop_
_entity.id
_entity.type
_entity.pdbx_description
1 polymer ?
#
loop_
_entity_poly.entity_id
_entity_poly.type
_entity_poly.pdbx_seq_one_letter_code
_entity_poly.pdbx_strand_id
1 'polypeptide(L)'
;MIDSHGNIVGDRLDPNNYREFLGEKLQEDSYLKSPYYKLFGETGVYRVGPLARLNICEHFGTEAADQELIEYRQRHGKIVQASFVYHHARLIEILGSLERIERMIDDPDLFSNRLQAEAGVNQTEAVGVSEAPRGTLFHHYQVDENGLLKKINLVIATGQNNFAINRTVTQIAKHYIHGETVAEGILNRVEAGVRNYDPCLSCSTHAAGQMPMILQLISPDGSIVKEIRRDS
;
A
#
# COMPACT_ATOMS: atom_id res chain seq x y z
N MET A 1 -8.73 5.81 -10.51
CA MET A 1 -7.26 6.06 -10.47
C MET A 1 -6.97 7.41 -11.11
N ILE A 2 -5.97 8.11 -10.61
CA ILE A 2 -5.49 9.39 -11.18
C ILE A 2 -4.00 9.30 -11.48
N ASP A 3 -3.52 10.09 -12.43
CA ASP A 3 -2.09 10.25 -12.71
C ASP A 3 -1.42 11.25 -11.76
N SER A 4 -0.13 11.50 -11.96
CA SER A 4 0.66 12.45 -11.16
C SER A 4 0.23 13.92 -11.29
N HIS A 5 -0.62 14.24 -12.24
CA HIS A 5 -1.18 15.57 -12.48
C HIS A 5 -2.63 15.71 -12.00
N GLY A 6 -3.23 14.59 -11.53
CA GLY A 6 -4.61 14.55 -11.08
C GLY A 6 -5.62 14.23 -12.19
N ASN A 7 -5.17 13.87 -13.39
CA ASN A 7 -6.06 13.45 -14.45
C ASN A 7 -6.59 12.04 -14.17
N ILE A 8 -7.86 11.81 -14.43
CA ILE A 8 -8.47 10.49 -14.29
C ILE A 8 -7.95 9.58 -15.41
N VAL A 9 -7.27 8.51 -15.04
CA VAL A 9 -6.75 7.47 -15.94
C VAL A 9 -7.48 6.13 -15.81
N GLY A 10 -8.38 6.02 -14.85
CA GLY A 10 -9.30 4.88 -14.67
C GLY A 10 -10.42 5.29 -13.75
N ASP A 11 -11.66 5.21 -14.25
CA ASP A 11 -12.87 5.53 -13.51
C ASP A 11 -13.78 4.29 -13.43
N ARG A 12 -14.40 4.09 -12.26
CA ARG A 12 -15.36 3.00 -12.00
C ARG A 12 -14.91 1.64 -12.53
N LEU A 13 -13.62 1.33 -12.32
CA LEU A 13 -13.05 0.05 -12.73
C LEU A 13 -13.75 -1.09 -11.98
N ASP A 14 -14.29 -2.06 -12.74
CA ASP A 14 -14.91 -3.23 -12.15
C ASP A 14 -13.85 -4.13 -11.49
N PRO A 15 -13.93 -4.39 -10.18
CA PRO A 15 -12.99 -5.26 -9.49
C PRO A 15 -12.92 -6.68 -10.05
N ASN A 16 -14.00 -7.20 -10.61
CA ASN A 16 -14.02 -8.53 -11.21
C ASN A 16 -13.07 -8.63 -12.39
N ASN A 17 -12.84 -7.50 -13.06
CA ASN A 17 -11.95 -7.38 -14.22
C ASN A 17 -10.57 -6.81 -13.85
N TYR A 18 -10.17 -6.86 -12.56
CA TYR A 18 -8.91 -6.24 -12.12
C TYR A 18 -7.69 -6.64 -12.94
N ARG A 19 -7.67 -7.84 -13.51
CA ARG A 19 -6.59 -8.33 -14.37
C ARG A 19 -6.47 -7.60 -15.70
N GLU A 20 -7.47 -6.85 -16.12
CA GLU A 20 -7.40 -6.04 -17.33
C GLU A 20 -6.54 -4.79 -17.11
N PHE A 21 -6.57 -4.23 -15.90
CA PHE A 21 -5.86 -2.99 -15.56
C PHE A 21 -4.69 -3.18 -14.60
N LEU A 22 -4.64 -4.26 -13.81
CA LEU A 22 -3.49 -4.61 -12.97
C LEU A 22 -2.71 -5.77 -13.57
N GLY A 23 -1.40 -5.59 -13.70
CA GLY A 23 -0.43 -6.65 -13.94
C GLY A 23 0.35 -6.95 -12.66
N GLU A 24 0.97 -8.11 -12.60
CA GLU A 24 1.84 -8.53 -11.50
C GLU A 24 3.18 -8.98 -12.08
N LYS A 25 4.27 -8.37 -11.64
CA LYS A 25 5.62 -8.67 -12.07
C LYS A 25 6.38 -9.42 -10.99
N LEU A 26 7.03 -10.52 -11.37
CA LEU A 26 8.03 -11.19 -10.57
C LEU A 26 9.36 -10.45 -10.69
N GLN A 27 10.09 -10.32 -9.60
CA GLN A 27 11.43 -9.74 -9.53
C GLN A 27 12.36 -10.75 -8.90
N GLU A 28 13.58 -10.90 -9.44
CA GLU A 28 14.56 -11.89 -8.96
C GLU A 28 15.04 -11.59 -7.53
N ASP A 29 15.01 -10.32 -7.15
CA ASP A 29 15.46 -9.79 -5.85
C ASP A 29 14.33 -9.61 -4.84
N SER A 30 13.13 -10.13 -5.12
CA SER A 30 11.96 -9.92 -4.25
C SER A 30 11.09 -11.17 -4.14
N TYR A 31 10.66 -11.49 -2.93
CA TYR A 31 9.63 -12.51 -2.67
C TYR A 31 8.21 -12.03 -3.04
N LEU A 32 8.06 -10.75 -3.35
CA LEU A 32 6.78 -10.14 -3.71
C LEU A 32 6.54 -10.21 -5.21
N LYS A 33 5.30 -10.50 -5.59
CA LYS A 33 4.80 -10.03 -6.87
C LYS A 33 4.55 -8.54 -6.75
N SER A 34 5.10 -7.76 -7.68
CA SER A 34 4.94 -6.31 -7.70
C SER A 34 3.85 -5.90 -8.68
N PRO A 35 2.66 -5.50 -8.21
CA PRO A 35 1.61 -5.02 -9.08
C PRO A 35 1.98 -3.71 -9.78
N TYR A 36 1.52 -3.58 -11.03
CA TYR A 36 1.68 -2.38 -11.85
C TYR A 36 0.39 -2.06 -12.61
N TYR A 37 0.21 -0.81 -12.98
CA TYR A 37 -0.93 -0.36 -13.77
C TYR A 37 -0.64 -0.54 -15.26
N LYS A 38 -1.36 -1.40 -15.93
CA LYS A 38 -1.07 -1.85 -17.30
C LYS A 38 -1.12 -0.75 -18.35
N LEU A 39 -1.91 0.31 -18.12
CA LEU A 39 -1.97 1.45 -19.04
C LEU A 39 -0.58 2.08 -19.30
N PHE A 40 0.31 2.02 -18.31
CA PHE A 40 1.67 2.55 -18.41
C PHE A 40 2.73 1.45 -18.57
N GLY A 41 2.32 0.25 -18.98
CA GLY A 41 3.20 -0.91 -19.13
C GLY A 41 3.76 -1.40 -17.79
N GLU A 42 4.74 -2.30 -17.82
CA GLU A 42 5.37 -2.88 -16.63
C GLU A 42 6.10 -1.88 -15.73
N THR A 43 6.27 -0.64 -16.19
CA THR A 43 6.83 0.48 -15.41
C THR A 43 5.75 1.36 -14.80
N GLY A 44 4.48 0.98 -14.93
CA GLY A 44 3.31 1.70 -14.42
C GLY A 44 3.21 1.68 -12.90
N VAL A 45 4.13 2.38 -12.24
CA VAL A 45 4.19 2.51 -10.79
C VAL A 45 3.01 3.32 -10.29
N TYR A 46 2.25 2.77 -9.36
CA TYR A 46 1.17 3.47 -8.67
C TYR A 46 1.30 3.32 -7.17
N ARG A 47 0.45 3.97 -6.43
CA ARG A 47 0.39 3.94 -4.97
C ARG A 47 -1.03 3.73 -4.51
N VAL A 48 -1.17 3.07 -3.36
CA VAL A 48 -2.43 2.91 -2.62
C VAL A 48 -2.24 3.37 -1.17
N GLY A 49 -3.32 3.44 -0.41
CA GLY A 49 -3.29 3.82 1.01
C GLY A 49 -3.55 5.32 1.25
N PRO A 50 -3.24 5.83 2.43
CA PRO A 50 -3.67 7.16 2.88
C PRO A 50 -3.41 8.28 1.90
N LEU A 51 -2.18 8.41 1.41
CA LEU A 51 -1.83 9.47 0.47
C LEU A 51 -2.63 9.40 -0.83
N ALA A 52 -2.81 8.18 -1.36
CA ALA A 52 -3.56 7.96 -2.59
C ALA A 52 -5.05 8.30 -2.39
N ARG A 53 -5.63 7.91 -1.24
CA ARG A 53 -7.02 8.22 -0.91
C ARG A 53 -7.26 9.71 -0.77
N LEU A 54 -6.38 10.45 -0.07
CA LEU A 54 -6.52 11.89 0.10
C LEU A 54 -6.36 12.67 -1.21
N ASN A 55 -5.62 12.13 -2.17
CA ASN A 55 -5.53 12.71 -3.50
C ASN A 55 -6.83 12.55 -4.30
N ILE A 56 -7.64 11.54 -3.99
CA ILE A 56 -8.86 11.20 -4.75
C ILE A 56 -10.13 11.68 -4.04
N CYS A 57 -10.23 11.49 -2.71
CA CYS A 57 -11.44 11.83 -1.96
C CYS A 57 -11.68 13.34 -1.96
N GLU A 58 -12.94 13.74 -1.89
CA GLU A 58 -13.32 15.15 -1.73
C GLU A 58 -13.51 15.51 -0.26
N HIS A 59 -14.02 14.58 0.53
CA HIS A 59 -14.32 14.75 1.96
C HIS A 59 -14.29 13.38 2.66
N PHE A 60 -14.16 13.39 3.99
CA PHE A 60 -14.26 12.20 4.85
C PHE A 60 -15.69 11.93 5.29
N GLY A 61 -16.52 12.96 5.34
CA GLY A 61 -17.86 12.92 5.91
C GLY A 61 -17.90 12.94 7.43
N THR A 62 -16.82 13.45 8.05
CA THR A 62 -16.71 13.73 9.48
C THR A 62 -16.10 15.11 9.68
N GLU A 63 -16.54 15.84 10.73
CA GLU A 63 -16.30 17.29 10.84
C GLU A 63 -14.81 17.63 11.02
N ALA A 64 -14.14 17.02 12.00
CA ALA A 64 -12.76 17.34 12.29
C ALA A 64 -11.81 16.84 11.18
N ALA A 65 -12.04 15.64 10.64
CA ALA A 65 -11.21 15.14 9.54
C ALA A 65 -11.40 15.93 8.25
N ASP A 66 -12.59 16.46 7.97
CA ASP A 66 -12.83 17.33 6.82
C ASP A 66 -12.11 18.67 6.98
N GLN A 67 -12.09 19.24 8.19
CA GLN A 67 -11.33 20.46 8.49
C GLN A 67 -9.82 20.22 8.30
N GLU A 68 -9.28 19.15 8.83
CA GLU A 68 -7.87 18.77 8.66
C GLU A 68 -7.53 18.52 7.19
N LEU A 69 -8.43 17.94 6.41
CA LEU A 69 -8.23 17.73 4.96
C LEU A 69 -8.12 19.06 4.21
N ILE A 70 -8.90 20.09 4.61
CA ILE A 70 -8.80 21.44 4.04
C ILE A 70 -7.41 22.02 4.32
N GLU A 71 -6.95 21.97 5.58
CA GLU A 71 -5.64 22.48 5.98
C GLU A 71 -4.48 21.71 5.31
N TYR A 72 -4.62 20.39 5.22
CA TYR A 72 -3.69 19.53 4.47
C TYR A 72 -3.54 20.00 3.02
N ARG A 73 -4.65 20.26 2.34
CA ARG A 73 -4.65 20.71 0.93
C ARG A 73 -4.10 22.13 0.76
N GLN A 74 -4.32 23.01 1.71
CA GLN A 74 -3.70 24.35 1.72
C GLN A 74 -2.18 24.25 1.83
N ARG A 75 -1.67 23.30 2.63
CA ARG A 75 -0.24 23.10 2.89
C ARG A 75 0.47 22.35 1.77
N HIS A 76 -0.13 21.30 1.24
CA HIS A 76 0.52 20.34 0.35
C HIS A 76 0.00 20.36 -1.09
N GLY A 77 -1.12 21.03 -1.36
CA GLY A 77 -1.85 20.96 -2.61
C GLY A 77 -2.82 19.77 -2.68
N LYS A 78 -3.60 19.71 -3.75
CA LYS A 78 -4.60 18.64 -3.95
C LYS A 78 -3.95 17.30 -4.31
N ILE A 79 -2.91 17.33 -5.14
CA ILE A 79 -2.20 16.15 -5.63
C ILE A 79 -0.81 16.10 -5.02
N VAL A 80 -0.59 15.19 -4.13
CA VAL A 80 0.65 15.06 -3.34
C VAL A 80 1.38 13.79 -3.72
N GLN A 81 2.68 13.92 -4.06
CA GLN A 81 3.54 12.79 -4.42
C GLN A 81 4.65 12.53 -3.41
N ALA A 82 4.91 13.47 -2.49
CA ALA A 82 5.97 13.36 -1.50
C ALA A 82 5.67 12.24 -0.50
N SER A 83 6.53 11.21 -0.45
CA SER A 83 6.30 10.01 0.36
C SER A 83 6.17 10.31 1.85
N PHE A 84 6.93 11.28 2.40
CA PHE A 84 6.87 11.64 3.80
C PHE A 84 5.51 12.22 4.24
N VAL A 85 4.70 12.69 3.29
CA VAL A 85 3.35 13.20 3.57
C VAL A 85 2.34 12.07 3.86
N TYR A 86 2.70 10.80 3.61
CA TYR A 86 1.87 9.65 4.04
C TYR A 86 1.53 9.67 5.53
N HIS A 87 2.47 10.07 6.38
CA HIS A 87 2.22 10.14 7.83
C HIS A 87 1.12 11.15 8.15
N HIS A 88 1.16 12.34 7.56
CA HIS A 88 0.13 13.35 7.75
C HIS A 88 -1.23 12.86 7.24
N ALA A 89 -1.26 12.28 6.02
CA ALA A 89 -2.47 11.70 5.47
C ALA A 89 -3.08 10.61 6.37
N ARG A 90 -2.23 9.76 6.96
CA ARG A 90 -2.67 8.70 7.89
C ARG A 90 -3.26 9.26 9.17
N LEU A 91 -2.69 10.33 9.72
CA LEU A 91 -3.22 10.98 10.94
C LEU A 91 -4.63 11.52 10.70
N ILE A 92 -4.90 12.11 9.54
CA ILE A 92 -6.25 12.57 9.17
C ILE A 92 -7.24 11.39 9.07
N GLU A 93 -6.80 10.26 8.47
CA GLU A 93 -7.64 9.06 8.41
C GLU A 93 -7.91 8.44 9.78
N ILE A 94 -6.94 8.48 10.69
CA ILE A 94 -7.11 8.05 12.08
C ILE A 94 -8.16 8.92 12.77
N LEU A 95 -8.07 10.23 12.62
CA LEU A 95 -9.06 11.17 13.18
C LEU A 95 -10.47 10.88 12.66
N GLY A 96 -10.64 10.79 11.34
CA GLY A 96 -11.94 10.45 10.75
C GLY A 96 -12.47 9.07 11.15
N SER A 97 -11.57 8.12 11.42
CA SER A 97 -11.96 6.79 11.94
C SER A 97 -12.45 6.88 13.38
N LEU A 98 -11.81 7.68 14.22
CA LEU A 98 -12.25 7.92 15.61
C LEU A 98 -13.62 8.57 15.66
N GLU A 99 -13.87 9.60 14.84
CA GLU A 99 -15.18 10.24 14.74
C GLU A 99 -16.28 9.27 14.27
N ARG A 100 -15.94 8.33 13.35
CA ARG A 100 -16.87 7.27 12.94
C ARG A 100 -17.13 6.27 14.06
N ILE A 101 -16.12 5.87 14.81
CA ILE A 101 -16.26 4.97 15.96
C ILE A 101 -17.17 5.61 17.01
N GLU A 102 -16.98 6.89 17.32
CA GLU A 102 -17.83 7.65 18.24
C GLU A 102 -19.32 7.61 17.83
N ARG A 103 -19.60 7.81 16.53
CA ARG A 103 -20.97 7.70 16.02
C ARG A 103 -21.53 6.27 16.09
N MET A 104 -20.68 5.25 15.85
CA MET A 104 -21.11 3.86 15.82
C MET A 104 -21.34 3.26 17.22
N ILE A 105 -20.71 3.80 18.26
CA ILE A 105 -20.88 3.30 19.64
C ILE A 105 -22.34 3.38 20.08
N ASP A 106 -23.07 4.38 19.60
CA ASP A 106 -24.49 4.59 19.93
C ASP A 106 -25.46 3.89 18.96
N ASP A 107 -24.93 3.12 17.99
CA ASP A 107 -25.75 2.43 17.00
C ASP A 107 -26.41 1.19 17.61
N PRO A 108 -27.76 1.07 17.61
CA PRO A 108 -28.46 -0.09 18.16
C PRO A 108 -28.07 -1.42 17.52
N ASP A 109 -27.58 -1.42 16.28
CA ASP A 109 -27.15 -2.62 15.58
C ASP A 109 -25.92 -3.29 16.21
N LEU A 110 -25.14 -2.57 17.03
CA LEU A 110 -24.06 -3.17 17.81
C LEU A 110 -24.52 -4.26 18.78
N PHE A 111 -25.77 -4.18 19.22
CA PHE A 111 -26.37 -5.14 20.15
C PHE A 111 -27.24 -6.20 19.44
N SER A 112 -27.19 -6.21 18.12
CA SER A 112 -27.93 -7.19 17.32
C SER A 112 -27.39 -8.61 17.54
N ASN A 113 -28.29 -9.56 17.71
CA ASN A 113 -27.93 -10.99 17.75
C ASN A 113 -27.66 -11.58 16.34
N ARG A 114 -27.78 -10.78 15.29
CA ARG A 114 -27.52 -11.20 13.92
C ARG A 114 -26.03 -11.09 13.59
N LEU A 115 -25.23 -11.97 14.16
CA LEU A 115 -23.77 -11.91 14.12
C LEU A 115 -23.14 -12.60 12.91
N GLN A 116 -23.92 -13.40 12.17
CA GLN A 116 -23.42 -14.23 11.09
C GLN A 116 -24.38 -14.22 9.90
N ALA A 117 -23.83 -14.09 8.69
CA ALA A 117 -24.59 -14.33 7.48
C ALA A 117 -24.59 -15.83 7.13
N GLU A 118 -25.74 -16.36 6.76
CA GLU A 118 -25.85 -17.70 6.18
C GLU A 118 -25.74 -17.58 4.66
N ALA A 119 -24.73 -18.22 4.09
CA ALA A 119 -24.53 -18.27 2.65
C ALA A 119 -24.11 -19.67 2.20
N GLY A 120 -24.71 -20.16 1.13
CA GLY A 120 -24.27 -21.36 0.40
C GLY A 120 -23.35 -20.98 -0.76
N VAL A 121 -22.81 -22.00 -1.44
CA VAL A 121 -22.04 -21.80 -2.68
C VAL A 121 -23.01 -21.39 -3.78
N ASN A 122 -22.93 -20.13 -4.21
CA ASN A 122 -23.76 -19.56 -5.28
C ASN A 122 -22.95 -19.24 -6.55
N GLN A 123 -21.64 -19.11 -6.40
CA GLN A 123 -20.70 -18.90 -7.51
C GLN A 123 -19.39 -19.64 -7.21
N THR A 124 -18.76 -20.17 -8.25
CA THR A 124 -17.48 -20.89 -8.13
C THR A 124 -16.27 -19.98 -8.30
N GLU A 125 -16.46 -18.73 -8.70
CA GLU A 125 -15.41 -17.73 -8.83
C GLU A 125 -15.95 -16.36 -8.41
N ALA A 126 -15.18 -15.64 -7.58
CA ALA A 126 -15.52 -14.29 -7.14
C ALA A 126 -14.28 -13.47 -6.79
N VAL A 127 -14.40 -12.14 -6.96
CA VAL A 127 -13.42 -11.16 -6.52
C VAL A 127 -14.06 -10.28 -5.45
N GLY A 128 -13.50 -10.31 -4.25
CA GLY A 128 -13.81 -9.37 -3.17
C GLY A 128 -12.77 -8.24 -3.13
N VAL A 129 -13.22 -7.03 -2.84
CA VAL A 129 -12.34 -5.87 -2.67
C VAL A 129 -12.64 -5.20 -1.34
N SER A 130 -11.58 -4.88 -0.62
CA SER A 130 -11.65 -4.11 0.63
C SER A 130 -10.63 -2.99 0.59
N GLU A 131 -11.02 -1.82 1.08
CA GLU A 131 -10.07 -0.73 1.30
C GLU A 131 -9.56 -0.83 2.73
N ALA A 132 -8.33 -1.33 2.87
CA ALA A 132 -7.65 -1.50 4.14
C ALA A 132 -6.85 -0.24 4.52
N PRO A 133 -6.38 -0.08 5.78
CA PRO A 133 -5.59 1.08 6.19
C PRO A 133 -4.38 1.34 5.29
N ARG A 134 -3.71 0.28 4.83
CA ARG A 134 -2.52 0.35 3.96
C ARG A 134 -2.84 0.49 2.48
N GLY A 135 -4.09 0.32 2.08
CA GLY A 135 -4.56 0.45 0.70
C GLY A 135 -5.54 -0.63 0.27
N THR A 136 -5.86 -0.63 -1.00
CA THR A 136 -6.83 -1.53 -1.62
C THR A 136 -6.33 -2.97 -1.59
N LEU A 137 -7.22 -3.89 -1.26
CA LEU A 137 -6.96 -5.32 -1.17
C LEU A 137 -7.91 -6.07 -2.10
N PHE A 138 -7.39 -6.85 -3.04
CA PHE A 138 -8.17 -7.72 -3.89
C PHE A 138 -8.01 -9.17 -3.45
N HIS A 139 -9.12 -9.85 -3.25
CA HIS A 139 -9.22 -11.26 -2.95
C HIS A 139 -9.95 -11.97 -4.08
N HIS A 140 -9.24 -12.76 -4.86
CA HIS A 140 -9.81 -13.52 -5.96
C HIS A 140 -9.73 -15.01 -5.65
N TYR A 141 -10.88 -15.65 -5.56
CA TYR A 141 -11.04 -17.05 -5.22
C TYR A 141 -11.72 -17.82 -6.33
N GLN A 142 -11.26 -19.06 -6.56
CA GLN A 142 -11.98 -20.07 -7.31
C GLN A 142 -12.15 -21.29 -6.40
N VAL A 143 -13.38 -21.79 -6.33
CA VAL A 143 -13.76 -22.98 -5.54
C VAL A 143 -14.38 -24.04 -6.44
N ASP A 144 -14.45 -25.27 -5.97
CA ASP A 144 -15.22 -26.32 -6.61
C ASP A 144 -16.70 -26.29 -6.18
N GLU A 145 -17.46 -27.25 -6.65
CA GLU A 145 -18.89 -27.44 -6.34
C GLU A 145 -19.17 -27.71 -4.85
N ASN A 146 -18.16 -28.17 -4.11
CA ASN A 146 -18.23 -28.42 -2.67
C ASN A 146 -17.73 -27.24 -1.84
N GLY A 147 -17.31 -26.11 -2.48
CA GLY A 147 -16.76 -24.94 -1.83
C GLY A 147 -15.29 -25.08 -1.45
N LEU A 148 -14.57 -26.13 -1.93
CA LEU A 148 -13.15 -26.29 -1.68
C LEU A 148 -12.32 -25.38 -2.61
N LEU A 149 -11.30 -24.76 -2.03
CA LEU A 149 -10.45 -23.79 -2.73
C LEU A 149 -9.62 -24.47 -3.82
N LYS A 150 -9.81 -24.03 -5.08
CA LYS A 150 -9.02 -24.46 -6.25
C LYS A 150 -7.89 -23.48 -6.57
N LYS A 151 -8.19 -22.18 -6.47
CA LYS A 151 -7.22 -21.14 -6.81
C LYS A 151 -7.47 -19.90 -5.96
N ILE A 152 -6.38 -19.24 -5.61
CA ILE A 152 -6.37 -17.94 -4.94
C ILE A 152 -5.41 -16.99 -5.64
N ASN A 153 -5.80 -15.73 -5.79
CA ASN A 153 -4.88 -14.65 -6.08
C ASN A 153 -5.20 -13.47 -5.16
N LEU A 154 -4.18 -12.98 -4.46
CA LEU A 154 -4.29 -11.86 -3.52
C LEU A 154 -3.41 -10.72 -4.01
N VAL A 155 -4.04 -9.58 -4.38
CA VAL A 155 -3.29 -8.34 -4.65
C VAL A 155 -3.31 -7.49 -3.40
N ILE A 156 -2.24 -7.62 -2.60
CA ILE A 156 -2.15 -7.08 -1.24
C ILE A 156 -1.69 -5.62 -1.28
N ALA A 157 -2.25 -4.79 -0.40
CA ALA A 157 -2.00 -3.35 -0.35
C ALA A 157 -0.51 -2.98 -0.31
N THR A 158 0.28 -3.62 0.56
CA THR A 158 1.74 -3.36 0.64
C THR A 158 2.45 -3.78 -0.65
N GLY A 159 2.06 -4.89 -1.27
CA GLY A 159 2.61 -5.32 -2.56
C GLY A 159 2.40 -4.28 -3.66
N GLN A 160 1.23 -3.63 -3.69
CA GLN A 160 0.92 -2.57 -4.66
C GLN A 160 1.82 -1.34 -4.49
N ASN A 161 2.35 -1.09 -3.31
CA ASN A 161 3.29 -0.01 -3.04
C ASN A 161 4.76 -0.40 -3.29
N ASN A 162 5.08 -1.66 -3.60
CA ASN A 162 6.46 -2.16 -3.65
C ASN A 162 7.35 -1.35 -4.60
N PHE A 163 6.93 -1.11 -5.83
CA PHE A 163 7.69 -0.27 -6.76
C PHE A 163 7.88 1.17 -6.27
N ALA A 164 6.89 1.73 -5.58
CA ALA A 164 6.97 3.08 -5.02
C ALA A 164 7.93 3.12 -3.81
N ILE A 165 7.94 2.08 -2.98
CA ILE A 165 8.90 1.90 -1.88
C ILE A 165 10.31 1.84 -2.45
N ASN A 166 10.57 0.97 -3.44
CA ASN A 166 11.88 0.84 -4.08
C ASN A 166 12.35 2.16 -4.70
N ARG A 167 11.44 2.91 -5.36
CA ARG A 167 11.75 4.25 -5.88
C ARG A 167 12.14 5.22 -4.77
N THR A 168 11.43 5.21 -3.64
CA THR A 168 11.73 6.06 -2.49
C THR A 168 13.10 5.72 -1.89
N VAL A 169 13.39 4.44 -1.69
CA VAL A 169 14.72 3.98 -1.21
C VAL A 169 15.82 4.41 -2.19
N THR A 170 15.60 4.22 -3.49
CA THR A 170 16.56 4.66 -4.53
C THR A 170 16.81 6.16 -4.50
N GLN A 171 15.78 6.98 -4.31
CA GLN A 171 15.94 8.44 -4.20
C GLN A 171 16.75 8.82 -2.95
N ILE A 172 16.47 8.17 -1.81
CA ILE A 172 17.23 8.38 -0.57
C ILE A 172 18.69 7.99 -0.77
N ALA A 173 18.94 6.82 -1.34
CA ALA A 173 20.31 6.35 -1.61
C ALA A 173 21.07 7.33 -2.50
N LYS A 174 20.49 7.74 -3.63
CA LYS A 174 21.12 8.71 -4.56
C LYS A 174 21.40 10.07 -3.92
N HIS A 175 20.61 10.49 -2.94
CA HIS A 175 20.76 11.79 -2.31
C HIS A 175 21.79 11.78 -1.17
N TYR A 176 21.95 10.66 -0.47
CA TYR A 176 22.74 10.61 0.76
C TYR A 176 23.97 9.71 0.68
N ILE A 177 24.11 8.87 -0.35
CA ILE A 177 25.28 8.02 -0.54
C ILE A 177 26.16 8.64 -1.62
N HIS A 178 27.36 9.06 -1.24
CA HIS A 178 28.34 9.63 -2.13
C HIS A 178 29.68 8.89 -1.96
N GLY A 179 30.18 8.29 -3.04
CA GLY A 179 31.39 7.46 -3.03
C GLY A 179 31.23 6.23 -2.13
N GLU A 180 32.27 5.85 -1.42
CA GLU A 180 32.32 4.67 -0.54
C GLU A 180 31.88 4.98 0.91
N THR A 181 31.53 6.22 1.20
CA THR A 181 31.17 6.63 2.56
C THR A 181 29.68 6.39 2.81
N VAL A 182 29.39 5.37 3.61
CA VAL A 182 28.04 5.08 4.12
C VAL A 182 28.05 5.32 5.63
N ALA A 183 27.38 6.39 6.06
CA ALA A 183 27.21 6.71 7.47
C ALA A 183 26.05 5.90 8.08
N GLU A 184 26.11 5.57 9.37
CA GLU A 184 25.05 4.84 10.09
C GLU A 184 23.68 5.52 9.97
N GLY A 185 23.65 6.86 9.97
CA GLY A 185 22.41 7.64 9.79
C GLY A 185 21.68 7.38 8.45
N ILE A 186 22.32 6.75 7.46
CA ILE A 186 21.69 6.39 6.19
C ILE A 186 20.65 5.27 6.38
N LEU A 187 20.94 4.30 7.25
CA LEU A 187 19.95 3.27 7.61
C LEU A 187 18.66 3.90 8.15
N ASN A 188 18.78 4.85 9.08
CA ASN A 188 17.63 5.56 9.63
C ASN A 188 16.80 6.27 8.54
N ARG A 189 17.45 6.84 7.53
CA ARG A 189 16.79 7.52 6.42
C ARG A 189 16.06 6.54 5.51
N VAL A 190 16.69 5.41 5.20
CA VAL A 190 16.07 4.33 4.41
C VAL A 190 14.88 3.77 5.16
N GLU A 191 15.02 3.45 6.45
CA GLU A 191 13.92 3.01 7.29
C GLU A 191 12.77 4.02 7.32
N ALA A 192 13.06 5.31 7.52
CA ALA A 192 12.05 6.35 7.51
C ALA A 192 11.31 6.40 6.17
N GLY A 193 12.04 6.23 5.06
CA GLY A 193 11.44 6.15 3.72
C GLY A 193 10.49 4.97 3.54
N VAL A 194 10.85 3.81 4.07
CA VAL A 194 10.02 2.59 4.03
C VAL A 194 8.82 2.73 4.96
N ARG A 195 9.01 3.23 6.18
CA ARG A 195 7.96 3.41 7.21
C ARG A 195 6.83 4.35 6.77
N ASN A 196 7.08 5.27 5.84
CA ASN A 196 6.03 6.12 5.28
C ASN A 196 4.83 5.31 4.75
N TYR A 197 5.11 4.16 4.15
CA TYR A 197 4.09 3.28 3.54
C TYR A 197 3.42 2.36 4.56
N ASP A 198 3.86 2.34 5.83
CA ASP A 198 3.36 1.40 6.86
C ASP A 198 3.37 -0.05 6.35
N PRO A 199 4.49 -0.57 5.82
CA PRO A 199 4.49 -1.83 5.11
C PRO A 199 4.28 -3.01 6.06
N CYS A 200 3.38 -3.93 5.69
CA CYS A 200 3.27 -5.25 6.29
C CYS A 200 4.06 -6.24 5.43
N LEU A 201 5.34 -6.42 5.72
CA LEU A 201 6.20 -7.27 4.89
C LEU A 201 5.83 -8.75 5.02
N SER A 202 5.49 -9.23 6.21
CA SER A 202 5.03 -10.59 6.44
C SER A 202 3.73 -10.93 5.69
N CYS A 203 2.80 -9.97 5.57
CA CYS A 203 1.57 -10.16 4.80
C CYS A 203 1.84 -10.28 3.29
N SER A 204 2.88 -9.64 2.82
CA SER A 204 3.17 -9.51 1.39
C SER A 204 4.18 -10.53 0.89
N THR A 205 5.13 -10.97 1.73
CA THR A 205 6.21 -11.87 1.31
C THR A 205 5.97 -13.33 1.66
N HIS A 206 5.15 -13.61 2.67
CA HIS A 206 5.00 -14.93 3.27
C HIS A 206 6.35 -15.55 3.71
N ALA A 207 7.38 -14.72 3.92
CA ALA A 207 8.69 -15.16 4.38
C ALA A 207 8.63 -15.63 5.83
N ALA A 208 9.30 -16.74 6.14
CA ALA A 208 9.45 -17.24 7.49
C ALA A 208 10.76 -16.73 8.11
N GLY A 209 10.72 -16.44 9.42
CA GLY A 209 11.89 -16.02 10.19
C GLY A 209 12.04 -14.51 10.39
N GLN A 210 13.19 -14.09 10.88
CA GLN A 210 13.53 -12.68 11.11
C GLN A 210 13.92 -12.01 9.77
N MET A 211 13.55 -10.75 9.62
CA MET A 211 13.88 -9.94 8.45
C MET A 211 14.79 -8.77 8.90
N PRO A 212 16.09 -9.00 9.08
CA PRO A 212 17.03 -7.94 9.44
C PRO A 212 17.13 -6.91 8.31
N MET A 213 17.37 -5.65 8.67
CA MET A 213 17.70 -4.63 7.68
C MET A 213 19.18 -4.68 7.38
N ILE A 214 19.52 -4.97 6.14
CA ILE A 214 20.90 -5.03 5.65
C ILE A 214 21.04 -4.04 4.50
N LEU A 215 22.02 -3.13 4.62
CA LEU A 215 22.38 -2.22 3.54
C LEU A 215 23.82 -2.59 3.09
N GLN A 216 23.93 -3.00 1.84
CA GLN A 216 25.21 -3.32 1.21
C GLN A 216 25.56 -2.28 0.14
N LEU A 217 26.77 -1.77 0.19
CA LEU A 217 27.38 -1.00 -0.89
C LEU A 217 28.15 -2.00 -1.76
N ILE A 218 27.70 -2.18 -2.98
CA ILE A 218 28.29 -3.13 -3.93
C ILE A 218 29.03 -2.35 -5.02
N SER A 219 30.29 -2.71 -5.26
CA SER A 219 31.11 -2.18 -6.36
C SER A 219 30.58 -2.66 -7.72
N PRO A 220 30.92 -1.97 -8.83
CA PRO A 220 30.58 -2.41 -10.19
C PRO A 220 31.03 -3.82 -10.55
N ASP A 221 32.07 -4.35 -9.91
CA ASP A 221 32.58 -5.72 -10.08
C ASP A 221 31.81 -6.77 -9.24
N GLY A 222 30.82 -6.33 -8.45
CA GLY A 222 30.00 -7.21 -7.62
C GLY A 222 30.56 -7.44 -6.20
N SER A 223 31.72 -6.86 -5.85
CA SER A 223 32.27 -6.99 -4.50
C SER A 223 31.54 -6.11 -3.49
N ILE A 224 31.36 -6.61 -2.27
CA ILE A 224 30.77 -5.84 -1.17
C ILE A 224 31.85 -4.93 -0.58
N VAL A 225 31.72 -3.63 -0.80
CA VAL A 225 32.62 -2.60 -0.28
C VAL A 225 32.33 -2.32 1.21
N LYS A 226 31.05 -2.29 1.55
CA LYS A 226 30.59 -2.04 2.92
C LYS A 226 29.23 -2.68 3.18
N GLU A 227 29.06 -3.19 4.39
CA GLU A 227 27.77 -3.65 4.90
C GLU A 227 27.45 -2.96 6.22
N ILE A 228 26.22 -2.52 6.36
CA ILE A 228 25.65 -2.04 7.62
C ILE A 228 24.41 -2.86 7.90
N ARG A 229 24.34 -3.44 9.09
CA ARG A 229 23.24 -4.33 9.51
C ARG A 229 22.59 -3.80 10.78
N ARG A 230 21.28 -3.92 10.84
CA ARG A 230 20.51 -3.76 12.06
C ARG A 230 19.68 -5.02 12.25
N ASP A 231 19.93 -5.70 13.36
CA ASP A 231 19.12 -6.81 13.80
C ASP A 231 17.80 -6.26 14.38
N SER A 232 16.67 -6.91 14.05
CA SER A 232 15.32 -6.51 14.48
C SER A 232 15.05 -6.95 15.91
#